data_8d2000c6af1565a9729de03fa6e2ea7b
#
_entry.id   8d2000c6af1565a9729de03fa6e2ea7b
#
_cell.length_a   1.000
_cell.length_b   1.000
_cell.length_c   1.000
_cell.angle_alpha   90.00
_cell.angle_beta   90.00
_cell.angle_gamma   90.00
#
_symmetry.space_group_name_H-M   'P 1'
#
loop_
_entity.id
_entity.type
_entity.pdbx_description
1 polymer ?
#
loop_
_entity_poly.entity_id
_entity_poly.type
_entity_poly.pdbx_seq_one_letter_code
_entity_poly.pdbx_strand_id
1 'polypeptide(L)'
;QPEVNLGLIPGYGGTQRLSHLIGKGRAMEYMMTGDMIQAEQAMGWGLVNQLYESKEEMLADAQRILQKIFTKAPLAIGQVIACVNGAFDPKTDGYQLEANSFSHLCKSADFREGTSAFLEKRQAQFSGK
;
A
#
# COMPACT_ATOMS: atom_id res chain seq x y z
N GLN A 1 -5.11 -20.19 -0.32
CA GLN A 1 -5.48 -20.42 1.11
C GLN A 1 -6.18 -21.77 1.25
N PRO A 2 -5.42 -22.87 1.35
CA PRO A 2 -5.98 -24.23 1.28
C PRO A 2 -6.37 -24.82 2.65
N GLU A 3 -6.44 -23.99 3.70
CA GLU A 3 -6.64 -24.42 5.08
C GLU A 3 -7.91 -25.22 5.28
N VAL A 4 -8.95 -24.97 4.47
CA VAL A 4 -10.22 -25.75 4.51
C VAL A 4 -9.99 -27.23 4.22
N ASN A 5 -8.97 -27.60 3.45
CA ASN A 5 -8.61 -29.00 3.20
C ASN A 5 -8.06 -29.70 4.45
N LEU A 6 -7.68 -28.93 5.47
CA LEU A 6 -7.23 -29.43 6.77
C LEU A 6 -8.30 -29.26 7.86
N GLY A 7 -9.53 -28.84 7.51
CA GLY A 7 -10.60 -28.56 8.46
C GLY A 7 -10.38 -27.26 9.27
N LEU A 8 -9.56 -26.33 8.74
CA LEU A 8 -9.25 -25.05 9.37
C LEU A 8 -9.72 -23.88 8.49
N ILE A 9 -9.74 -22.69 9.06
CA ILE A 9 -9.90 -21.44 8.31
C ILE A 9 -8.54 -20.77 8.08
N PRO A 10 -8.39 -19.91 7.05
CA PRO A 10 -7.19 -19.10 6.88
C PRO A 10 -6.88 -18.27 8.13
N GLY A 11 -5.69 -18.47 8.68
CA GLY A 11 -5.18 -17.76 9.85
C GLY A 11 -4.49 -16.44 9.51
N TYR A 12 -3.85 -15.83 10.52
CA TYR A 12 -3.05 -14.60 10.38
C TYR A 12 -3.77 -13.44 9.68
N GLY A 13 -5.09 -13.36 9.80
CA GLY A 13 -5.91 -12.35 9.14
C GLY A 13 -6.12 -12.59 7.65
N GLY A 14 -5.88 -13.81 7.15
CA GLY A 14 -6.11 -14.18 5.76
C GLY A 14 -7.53 -13.92 5.29
N THR A 15 -8.52 -14.28 6.10
CA THR A 15 -9.95 -14.02 5.81
C THR A 15 -10.26 -12.53 5.67
N GLN A 16 -9.60 -11.67 6.45
CA GLN A 16 -9.84 -10.24 6.44
C GLN A 16 -9.10 -9.57 5.26
N ARG A 17 -7.79 -9.77 5.15
CA ARG A 17 -6.98 -9.12 4.12
C ARG A 17 -7.39 -9.50 2.71
N LEU A 18 -7.63 -10.79 2.45
CA LEU A 18 -8.05 -11.22 1.10
C LEU A 18 -9.39 -10.60 0.72
N SER A 19 -10.36 -10.57 1.66
CA SER A 19 -11.68 -9.98 1.42
C SER A 19 -11.62 -8.49 1.12
N HIS A 20 -10.71 -7.75 1.76
CA HIS A 20 -10.49 -6.33 1.49
C HIS A 20 -9.86 -6.10 0.10
N LEU A 21 -8.96 -6.98 -0.35
CA LEU A 21 -8.23 -6.79 -1.60
C LEU A 21 -9.05 -7.19 -2.84
N ILE A 22 -9.74 -8.35 -2.80
CA ILE A 22 -10.41 -8.90 -3.99
C ILE A 22 -11.94 -8.93 -3.88
N GLY A 23 -12.47 -8.42 -2.78
CA GLY A 23 -13.89 -8.38 -2.48
C GLY A 23 -14.43 -9.67 -1.89
N LYS A 24 -15.56 -9.56 -1.15
CA LYS A 24 -16.15 -10.64 -0.34
C LYS A 24 -16.46 -11.89 -1.16
N GLY A 25 -17.06 -11.74 -2.34
CA GLY A 25 -17.53 -12.88 -3.14
C GLY A 25 -16.39 -13.79 -3.58
N ARG A 26 -15.37 -13.22 -4.23
CA ARG A 26 -14.19 -13.96 -4.69
C ARG A 26 -13.40 -14.54 -3.50
N ALA A 27 -13.23 -13.77 -2.44
CA ALA A 27 -12.51 -14.24 -1.26
C ALA A 27 -13.19 -15.47 -0.63
N MET A 28 -14.53 -15.45 -0.51
CA MET A 28 -15.27 -16.60 -0.01
C MET A 28 -15.14 -17.83 -0.92
N GLU A 29 -15.28 -17.65 -2.24
CA GLU A 29 -15.14 -18.74 -3.21
C GLU A 29 -13.79 -19.43 -3.05
N TYR A 30 -12.68 -18.68 -3.14
CA TYR A 30 -11.33 -19.25 -3.10
C TYR A 30 -10.94 -19.79 -1.72
N MET A 31 -11.40 -19.19 -0.64
CA MET A 31 -11.15 -19.72 0.70
C MET A 31 -11.96 -20.98 1.01
N MET A 32 -13.17 -21.12 0.44
CA MET A 32 -14.01 -22.31 0.66
C MET A 32 -13.66 -23.48 -0.26
N THR A 33 -13.19 -23.20 -1.47
CA THR A 33 -12.72 -24.24 -2.40
C THR A 33 -11.29 -24.68 -2.13
N GLY A 34 -10.47 -23.78 -1.60
CA GLY A 34 -9.03 -24.00 -1.46
C GLY A 34 -8.26 -23.93 -2.79
N ASP A 35 -8.91 -23.41 -3.84
CA ASP A 35 -8.31 -23.29 -5.17
C ASP A 35 -7.18 -22.26 -5.22
N MET A 36 -6.30 -22.41 -6.20
CA MET A 36 -5.21 -21.46 -6.46
C MET A 36 -5.70 -20.32 -7.35
N ILE A 37 -5.33 -19.10 -6.97
CA ILE A 37 -5.53 -17.90 -7.79
C ILE A 37 -4.38 -17.81 -8.79
N GLN A 38 -4.70 -17.77 -10.09
CA GLN A 38 -3.70 -17.57 -11.13
C GLN A 38 -3.17 -16.13 -11.10
N ALA A 39 -1.91 -15.94 -11.54
CA ALA A 39 -1.23 -14.65 -11.44
C ALA A 39 -1.98 -13.52 -12.16
N GLU A 40 -2.48 -13.79 -13.36
CA GLU A 40 -3.25 -12.83 -14.17
C GLU A 40 -4.57 -12.45 -13.50
N GLN A 41 -5.23 -13.42 -12.86
CA GLN A 41 -6.44 -13.15 -12.08
C GLN A 41 -6.11 -12.29 -10.87
N ALA A 42 -5.01 -12.59 -10.15
CA ALA A 42 -4.54 -11.83 -9.00
C ALA A 42 -4.28 -10.36 -9.37
N MET A 43 -3.64 -10.11 -10.53
CA MET A 43 -3.44 -8.76 -11.04
C MET A 43 -4.77 -8.10 -11.43
N GLY A 44 -5.62 -8.80 -12.16
CA GLY A 44 -6.92 -8.27 -12.60
C GLY A 44 -7.87 -7.94 -11.44
N TRP A 45 -7.68 -8.56 -10.27
CA TRP A 45 -8.48 -8.30 -9.05
C TRP A 45 -7.82 -7.32 -8.07
N GLY A 46 -6.62 -6.85 -8.36
CA GLY A 46 -5.89 -5.93 -7.49
C GLY A 46 -5.24 -6.60 -6.27
N LEU A 47 -5.08 -7.93 -6.29
CA LEU A 47 -4.35 -8.66 -5.25
C LEU A 47 -2.84 -8.39 -5.33
N VAL A 48 -2.33 -8.23 -6.55
CA VAL A 48 -0.96 -7.82 -6.84
C VAL A 48 -0.95 -6.64 -7.80
N ASN A 49 0.08 -5.80 -7.71
CA ASN A 49 0.19 -4.58 -8.51
C ASN A 49 0.74 -4.84 -9.92
N GLN A 50 1.64 -5.83 -10.05
CA GLN A 50 2.33 -6.14 -11.30
C GLN A 50 2.70 -7.61 -11.37
N LEU A 51 2.90 -8.12 -12.58
CA LEU A 51 3.47 -9.42 -12.89
C LEU A 51 4.81 -9.23 -13.60
N TYR A 52 5.71 -10.19 -13.42
CA TYR A 52 7.05 -10.17 -14.02
C TYR A 52 7.38 -11.56 -14.56
N GLU A 53 8.10 -11.61 -15.67
CA GLU A 53 8.55 -12.85 -16.28
C GLU A 53 9.71 -13.52 -15.50
N SER A 54 10.46 -12.72 -14.73
CA SER A 54 11.58 -13.20 -13.95
C SER A 54 11.68 -12.51 -12.57
N LYS A 55 12.37 -13.18 -11.65
CA LYS A 55 12.73 -12.63 -10.34
C LYS A 55 13.62 -11.40 -10.47
N GLU A 56 14.51 -11.43 -11.42
CA GLU A 56 15.47 -10.36 -11.70
C GLU A 56 14.76 -9.08 -12.12
N GLU A 57 13.80 -9.18 -13.02
CA GLU A 57 12.94 -8.04 -13.42
C GLU A 57 12.14 -7.50 -12.25
N MET A 58 11.52 -8.39 -11.46
CA MET A 58 10.76 -8.00 -10.26
C MET A 58 11.63 -7.20 -9.28
N LEU A 59 12.85 -7.68 -9.00
CA LEU A 59 13.75 -7.00 -8.08
C LEU A 59 14.26 -5.67 -8.64
N ALA A 60 14.56 -5.59 -9.94
CA ALA A 60 14.96 -4.36 -10.59
C ALA A 60 13.86 -3.30 -10.53
N ASP A 61 12.62 -3.69 -10.79
CA ASP A 61 11.48 -2.76 -10.73
C ASP A 61 11.17 -2.33 -9.30
N ALA A 62 11.24 -3.25 -8.33
CA ALA A 62 11.11 -2.91 -6.91
C ALA A 62 12.17 -1.89 -6.47
N GLN A 63 13.42 -2.05 -6.89
CA GLN A 63 14.49 -1.07 -6.63
C GLN A 63 14.18 0.27 -7.28
N ARG A 64 13.73 0.30 -8.53
CA ARG A 64 13.32 1.53 -9.23
C ARG A 64 12.21 2.26 -8.49
N ILE A 65 11.18 1.54 -8.02
CA ILE A 65 10.08 2.11 -7.24
C ILE A 65 10.60 2.71 -5.92
N LEU A 66 11.45 1.97 -5.18
CA LEU A 66 12.04 2.45 -3.94
C LEU A 66 12.91 3.70 -4.16
N GLN A 67 13.75 3.71 -5.20
CA GLN A 67 14.54 4.89 -5.55
C GLN A 67 13.65 6.11 -5.82
N LYS A 68 12.51 5.92 -6.51
CA LYS A 68 11.54 7.01 -6.72
C LYS A 68 10.90 7.47 -5.41
N ILE A 69 10.59 6.56 -4.49
CA ILE A 69 10.05 6.90 -3.16
C ILE A 69 11.09 7.69 -2.35
N PHE A 70 12.36 7.31 -2.39
CA PHE A 70 13.44 8.00 -1.68
C PHE A 70 13.68 9.43 -2.15
N THR A 71 13.17 9.83 -3.30
CA THR A 71 13.18 11.24 -3.72
C THR A 71 12.05 12.08 -3.10
N LYS A 72 11.16 11.51 -2.31
CA LYS A 72 10.02 12.20 -1.71
C LYS A 72 10.29 12.57 -0.25
N ALA A 73 9.51 13.51 0.28
CA ALA A 73 9.61 13.94 1.67
C ALA A 73 9.35 12.77 2.63
N PRO A 74 10.32 12.37 3.48
CA PRO A 74 10.20 11.16 4.30
C PRO A 74 9.03 11.21 5.28
N LEU A 75 8.78 12.39 5.88
CA LEU A 75 7.64 12.57 6.79
C LEU A 75 6.31 12.34 6.05
N ALA A 76 6.19 12.86 4.82
CA ALA A 76 4.97 12.67 4.01
C ALA A 76 4.76 11.19 3.67
N ILE A 77 5.81 10.45 3.28
CA ILE A 77 5.73 9.01 3.04
C ILE A 77 5.26 8.27 4.30
N GLY A 78 5.83 8.60 5.48
CA GLY A 78 5.42 8.01 6.75
C GLY A 78 3.92 8.25 7.05
N GLN A 79 3.43 9.48 6.81
CA GLN A 79 2.01 9.80 7.03
C GLN A 79 1.09 9.11 6.00
N VAL A 80 1.50 8.97 4.73
CA VAL A 80 0.74 8.18 3.74
C VAL A 80 0.55 6.75 4.23
N ILE A 81 1.62 6.10 4.71
CA ILE A 81 1.55 4.73 5.24
C ILE A 81 0.60 4.67 6.44
N ALA A 82 0.71 5.61 7.38
CA ALA A 82 -0.12 5.65 8.57
C ALA A 82 -1.61 5.85 8.22
N CYS A 83 -1.94 6.80 7.33
CA CYS A 83 -3.32 7.09 6.93
C CYS A 83 -3.95 5.94 6.15
N VAL A 84 -3.22 5.34 5.21
CA VAL A 84 -3.72 4.18 4.45
C VAL A 84 -3.97 2.99 5.37
N ASN A 85 -3.06 2.69 6.31
CA ASN A 85 -3.28 1.63 7.29
C ASN A 85 -4.44 1.94 8.24
N GLY A 86 -4.63 3.22 8.61
CA GLY A 86 -5.74 3.67 9.44
C GLY A 86 -7.11 3.38 8.83
N ALA A 87 -7.23 3.37 7.49
CA ALA A 87 -8.49 3.03 6.81
C ALA A 87 -8.93 1.57 7.03
N PHE A 88 -8.01 0.69 7.45
CA PHE A 88 -8.27 -0.72 7.74
C PHE A 88 -8.32 -1.04 9.24
N ASP A 89 -8.17 -0.04 10.11
CA ASP A 89 -8.29 -0.19 11.56
C ASP A 89 -9.69 0.31 12.00
N PRO A 90 -10.58 -0.59 12.48
CA PRO A 90 -11.94 -0.21 12.88
C PRO A 90 -12.00 0.74 14.09
N LYS A 91 -10.88 0.96 14.78
CA LYS A 91 -10.77 1.87 15.92
C LYS A 91 -10.29 3.26 15.52
N THR A 92 -9.88 3.45 14.27
CA THR A 92 -9.30 4.68 13.77
C THR A 92 -10.30 5.39 12.85
N ASP A 93 -10.59 6.67 13.13
CA ASP A 93 -11.21 7.56 12.15
C ASP A 93 -10.16 7.96 11.12
N GLY A 94 -10.13 7.26 9.98
CA GLY A 94 -9.16 7.48 8.91
C GLY A 94 -9.21 8.90 8.33
N TYR A 95 -10.38 9.50 8.21
CA TYR A 95 -10.54 10.88 7.70
C TYR A 95 -9.98 11.90 8.69
N GLN A 96 -10.23 11.72 9.98
CA GLN A 96 -9.67 12.60 11.00
C GLN A 96 -8.13 12.45 11.08
N LEU A 97 -7.62 11.22 10.97
CA LEU A 97 -6.18 10.96 10.93
C LEU A 97 -5.53 11.67 9.72
N GLU A 98 -6.14 11.57 8.54
CA GLU A 98 -5.67 12.24 7.32
C GLU A 98 -5.64 13.76 7.49
N ALA A 99 -6.73 14.36 7.99
CA ALA A 99 -6.82 15.80 8.20
C ALA A 99 -5.74 16.31 9.17
N ASN A 100 -5.51 15.58 10.27
CA ASN A 100 -4.48 15.90 11.26
C ASN A 100 -3.08 15.78 10.65
N SER A 101 -2.82 14.70 9.92
CA SER A 101 -1.53 14.44 9.25
C SER A 101 -1.22 15.51 8.20
N PHE A 102 -2.21 15.88 7.39
CA PHE A 102 -2.09 16.96 6.41
C PHE A 102 -1.74 18.28 7.07
N SER A 103 -2.52 18.67 8.11
CA SER A 103 -2.27 19.90 8.87
C SER A 103 -0.88 19.91 9.50
N HIS A 104 -0.41 18.78 10.02
CA HIS A 104 0.91 18.66 10.59
C HIS A 104 1.99 18.87 9.53
N LEU A 105 1.89 18.22 8.38
CA LEU A 105 2.86 18.31 7.28
C LEU A 105 2.93 19.72 6.68
N CYS A 106 1.84 20.49 6.65
CA CYS A 106 1.86 21.88 6.18
C CYS A 106 2.82 22.79 6.99
N LYS A 107 3.21 22.38 8.20
CA LYS A 107 4.15 23.13 9.05
C LYS A 107 5.61 22.70 8.86
N SER A 108 5.87 21.63 8.13
CA SER A 108 7.20 21.05 7.94
C SER A 108 8.10 21.93 7.05
N ALA A 109 9.41 21.76 7.21
CA ALA A 109 10.39 22.37 6.31
C ALA A 109 10.28 21.77 4.90
N ASP A 110 9.99 20.47 4.81
CA ASP A 110 9.83 19.75 3.55
C ASP A 110 8.64 20.26 2.74
N PHE A 111 7.51 20.66 3.38
CA PHE A 111 6.40 21.30 2.66
C PHE A 111 6.79 22.63 2.04
N ARG A 112 7.56 23.45 2.78
CA ARG A 112 8.08 24.73 2.26
C ARG A 112 9.05 24.52 1.10
N GLU A 113 9.98 23.59 1.26
CA GLU A 113 10.92 23.23 0.19
C GLU A 113 10.18 22.70 -1.05
N GLY A 114 9.23 21.77 -0.88
CA GLY A 114 8.48 21.21 -1.97
C GLY A 114 7.68 22.24 -2.76
N THR A 115 7.02 23.17 -2.06
CA THR A 115 6.26 24.27 -2.69
C THR A 115 7.18 25.27 -3.41
N SER A 116 8.32 25.65 -2.80
CA SER A 116 9.28 26.53 -3.45
C SER A 116 9.89 25.89 -4.70
N ALA A 117 10.32 24.62 -4.58
CA ALA A 117 10.89 23.88 -5.71
C ALA A 117 9.90 23.73 -6.87
N PHE A 118 8.61 23.51 -6.56
CA PHE A 118 7.54 23.44 -7.58
C PHE A 118 7.40 24.78 -8.33
N LEU A 119 7.33 25.90 -7.61
CA LEU A 119 7.21 27.23 -8.22
C LEU A 119 8.43 27.60 -9.05
N GLU A 120 9.63 27.23 -8.58
CA GLU A 120 10.92 27.49 -9.24
C GLU A 120 11.26 26.47 -10.33
N LYS A 121 10.39 25.43 -10.55
CA LYS A 121 10.60 24.36 -11.52
C LYS A 121 11.93 23.63 -11.36
N ARG A 122 12.38 23.43 -10.13
CA ARG A 122 13.58 22.66 -9.76
C ARG A 122 13.23 21.40 -8.99
N GLN A 123 14.19 20.52 -8.83
CA GLN A 123 14.05 19.36 -7.97
C GLN A 123 14.09 19.78 -6.49
N ALA A 124 13.13 19.29 -5.70
CA ALA A 124 13.10 19.51 -4.26
C ALA A 124 14.17 18.67 -3.54
N GLN A 125 14.71 19.23 -2.45
CA GLN A 125 15.70 18.57 -1.58
C GLN A 125 15.11 18.45 -0.18
N PHE A 126 14.47 17.32 0.07
CA PHE A 126 13.80 17.06 1.33
C PHE A 126 14.78 16.66 2.44
N SER A 127 14.55 17.17 3.65
CA SER A 127 15.40 16.95 4.82
C SER A 127 14.77 16.05 5.90
N GLY A 128 13.49 15.75 5.76
CA GLY A 128 12.74 14.99 6.75
C GLY A 128 12.35 15.79 8.00
N LYS A 129 12.19 17.10 7.89
CA LYS A 129 11.92 18.01 9.02
C LYS A 129 10.70 18.89 8.79
#